data_0c8a6c90153012acafc0f37c79aaedc3
#
_entry.id   0c8a6c90153012acafc0f37c79aaedc3
#
_cell.length_a   1.000
_cell.length_b   1.000
_cell.length_c   1.000
_cell.angle_alpha   90.00
_cell.angle_beta   90.00
_cell.angle_gamma   90.00
#
_symmetry.space_group_name_H-M   'P 1'
#
loop_
_entity.id
_entity.type
_entity.pdbx_description
1 polymer ?
#
loop_
_entity_poly.entity_id
_entity_poly.type
_entity_poly.pdbx_seq_one_letter_code
_entity_poly.pdbx_strand_id
1 'polypeptide(L)'
;MTPEQIRRLLAKVFPTRSVKNLQVLSGGLINTNIRVDFEANYEPVVIRLYRNGAEVCRKELALHDLLSRTIRVPRALHAEPDGIEDSPSFLINEYVNALTFQELKRTKDLKAIQQASHSVGATLAAIGGFKFEKPGRLEVEENATCLAVGPKFIEGSDQISRLMDRFLASANCERRVGPKLMQRLHDYAWSWSSRIPDLEEAPCLVHNDFGNRNILVRQEKGKCVVAAVLDWEFAFSGSPLLDVGHFLRYERGSAPLREPHFSLGFVEHGGQLPDNWRDRNDN
;
A
#
# COMPACT_ATOMS: atom_id res chain seq x y z
N MET A 1 4.82 -21.67 -7.80
CA MET A 1 4.76 -22.04 -9.24
C MET A 1 6.18 -22.09 -9.81
N THR A 2 6.44 -23.05 -10.69
CA THR A 2 7.72 -23.13 -11.45
C THR A 2 7.70 -22.14 -12.63
N PRO A 3 8.85 -21.79 -13.20
CA PRO A 3 8.91 -20.96 -14.41
C PRO A 3 8.10 -21.54 -15.59
N GLU A 4 8.07 -22.87 -15.76
CA GLU A 4 7.29 -23.53 -16.80
C GLU A 4 5.79 -23.38 -16.58
N GLN A 5 5.32 -23.50 -15.34
CA GLN A 5 3.91 -23.30 -15.00
C GLN A 5 3.49 -21.86 -15.30
N ILE A 6 4.34 -20.86 -14.96
CA ILE A 6 4.09 -19.46 -15.26
C ILE A 6 4.03 -19.23 -16.77
N ARG A 7 4.95 -19.79 -17.54
CA ARG A 7 4.94 -19.69 -19.03
C ARG A 7 3.66 -20.28 -19.63
N ARG A 8 3.21 -21.44 -19.17
CA ARG A 8 1.96 -22.07 -19.61
C ARG A 8 0.74 -21.18 -19.31
N LEU A 9 0.68 -20.63 -18.11
CA LEU A 9 -0.38 -19.71 -17.69
C LEU A 9 -0.40 -18.46 -18.58
N LEU A 10 0.76 -17.83 -18.78
CA LEU A 10 0.87 -16.64 -19.63
C LEU A 10 0.52 -16.91 -21.09
N ALA A 11 0.83 -18.10 -21.62
CA ALA A 11 0.44 -18.48 -22.98
C ALA A 11 -1.10 -18.58 -23.14
N LYS A 12 -1.84 -18.89 -22.09
CA LYS A 12 -3.32 -18.86 -22.12
C LYS A 12 -3.87 -17.45 -22.11
N VAL A 13 -3.29 -16.57 -21.27
CA VAL A 13 -3.73 -15.17 -21.16
C VAL A 13 -3.29 -14.34 -22.36
N PHE A 14 -2.10 -14.59 -22.86
CA PHE A 14 -1.49 -13.87 -24.00
C PHE A 14 -1.03 -14.85 -25.09
N PRO A 15 -1.93 -15.49 -25.84
CA PRO A 15 -1.59 -16.57 -26.76
C PRO A 15 -0.66 -16.15 -27.90
N THR A 16 -0.59 -14.85 -28.22
CA THR A 16 0.27 -14.31 -29.28
C THR A 16 1.63 -13.81 -28.78
N ARG A 17 1.91 -13.91 -27.46
CA ARG A 17 3.14 -13.36 -26.86
C ARG A 17 4.03 -14.48 -26.33
N SER A 18 5.26 -14.54 -26.78
CA SER A 18 6.28 -15.44 -26.26
C SER A 18 7.02 -14.79 -25.10
N VAL A 19 7.14 -15.51 -23.98
CA VAL A 19 7.86 -15.04 -22.77
C VAL A 19 9.35 -15.13 -23.00
N LYS A 20 10.05 -14.00 -22.97
CA LYS A 20 11.50 -13.88 -23.07
C LYS A 20 12.18 -14.13 -21.74
N ASN A 21 11.74 -13.46 -20.69
CA ASN A 21 12.36 -13.51 -19.37
C ASN A 21 11.32 -13.46 -18.27
N LEU A 22 11.64 -14.10 -17.13
CA LEU A 22 10.88 -14.03 -15.88
C LEU A 22 11.83 -13.58 -14.76
N GLN A 23 11.50 -12.50 -14.09
CA GLN A 23 12.28 -11.96 -13.00
C GLN A 23 11.42 -11.78 -11.75
N VAL A 24 11.72 -12.49 -10.67
CA VAL A 24 11.08 -12.26 -9.38
C VAL A 24 11.49 -10.89 -8.87
N LEU A 25 10.49 -10.04 -8.60
CA LEU A 25 10.72 -8.73 -8.01
C LEU A 25 10.90 -8.86 -6.50
N SER A 26 11.96 -8.25 -5.98
CA SER A 26 12.26 -8.23 -4.56
C SER A 26 11.31 -7.29 -3.81
N GLY A 27 10.89 -7.68 -2.60
CA GLY A 27 10.14 -6.80 -1.68
C GLY A 27 8.78 -7.32 -1.23
N GLY A 28 8.17 -8.27 -1.91
CA GLY A 28 6.93 -8.90 -1.45
C GLY A 28 7.20 -9.93 -0.34
N LEU A 29 6.71 -9.68 0.88
CA LEU A 29 6.82 -10.64 2.00
C LEU A 29 5.72 -11.69 1.95
N ILE A 30 4.56 -11.36 1.42
CA ILE A 30 3.37 -12.21 1.39
C ILE A 30 3.14 -12.75 -0.02
N ASN A 31 2.99 -11.86 -1.00
CA ASN A 31 2.70 -12.23 -2.38
C ASN A 31 3.99 -12.31 -3.22
N THR A 32 3.92 -13.04 -4.31
CA THR A 32 5.06 -13.16 -5.23
C THR A 32 4.77 -12.31 -6.47
N ASN A 33 5.61 -11.31 -6.71
CA ASN A 33 5.55 -10.46 -7.89
C ASN A 33 6.63 -10.87 -8.89
N ILE A 34 6.25 -11.10 -10.14
CA ILE A 34 7.17 -11.55 -11.20
C ILE A 34 7.02 -10.63 -12.40
N ARG A 35 8.08 -9.94 -12.75
CA ARG A 35 8.16 -9.22 -14.01
C ARG A 35 8.31 -10.22 -15.14
N VAL A 36 7.54 -10.00 -16.18
CA VAL A 36 7.53 -10.79 -17.41
C VAL A 36 7.91 -9.88 -18.57
N ASP A 37 9.04 -10.18 -19.21
CA ASP A 37 9.42 -9.56 -20.47
C ASP A 37 9.05 -10.50 -21.60
N PHE A 38 8.47 -9.94 -22.68
CA PHE A 38 8.07 -10.70 -23.87
C PHE A 38 9.06 -10.50 -25.02
N GLU A 39 9.05 -11.40 -25.99
CA GLU A 39 9.69 -11.21 -27.29
C GLU A 39 8.95 -10.11 -28.11
N ALA A 40 9.54 -9.72 -29.24
CA ALA A 40 8.93 -8.80 -30.21
C ALA A 40 8.48 -7.43 -29.65
N ASN A 41 9.20 -6.88 -28.67
CA ASN A 41 9.00 -5.53 -28.10
C ASN A 41 7.58 -5.28 -27.52
N TYR A 42 6.88 -6.31 -27.07
CA TYR A 42 5.70 -6.10 -26.24
C TYR A 42 6.10 -5.49 -24.90
N GLU A 43 5.23 -4.61 -24.40
CA GLU A 43 5.41 -4.02 -23.06
C GLU A 43 5.45 -5.11 -21.99
N PRO A 44 6.38 -5.02 -21.03
CA PRO A 44 6.46 -5.96 -19.94
C PRO A 44 5.24 -5.85 -19.02
N VAL A 45 4.96 -6.95 -18.30
CA VAL A 45 3.89 -7.00 -17.32
C VAL A 45 4.41 -7.51 -15.98
N VAL A 46 3.62 -7.34 -14.93
CA VAL A 46 3.87 -7.95 -13.61
C VAL A 46 2.73 -8.92 -13.31
N ILE A 47 3.06 -10.20 -13.10
CA ILE A 47 2.13 -11.17 -12.53
C ILE A 47 2.31 -11.18 -11.01
N ARG A 48 1.23 -10.92 -10.28
CA ARG A 48 1.15 -11.00 -8.83
C ARG A 48 0.40 -12.26 -8.45
N LEU A 49 1.07 -13.17 -7.74
CA LEU A 49 0.52 -14.42 -7.23
C LEU A 49 0.13 -14.23 -5.76
N TYR A 50 -1.12 -14.45 -5.43
CA TYR A 50 -1.66 -14.26 -4.08
C TYR A 50 -1.54 -15.53 -3.25
N ARG A 51 -0.94 -15.44 -2.06
CA ARG A 51 -0.89 -16.53 -1.09
C ARG A 51 -2.14 -16.58 -0.20
N ASN A 52 -2.75 -15.42 0.02
CA ASN A 52 -3.92 -15.27 0.90
C ASN A 52 -5.26 -15.47 0.16
N GLY A 53 -5.22 -15.99 -1.07
CA GLY A 53 -6.40 -16.47 -1.79
C GLY A 53 -7.20 -15.43 -2.55
N ALA A 54 -8.36 -15.86 -2.98
CA ALA A 54 -9.26 -15.17 -3.90
C ALA A 54 -9.77 -13.81 -3.39
N GLU A 55 -10.10 -13.72 -2.12
CA GLU A 55 -10.65 -12.49 -1.52
C GLU A 55 -9.71 -11.30 -1.64
N VAL A 56 -8.41 -11.51 -1.35
CA VAL A 56 -7.40 -10.44 -1.45
C VAL A 56 -7.24 -10.00 -2.91
N CYS A 57 -7.24 -10.96 -3.85
CA CYS A 57 -7.17 -10.67 -5.28
C CYS A 57 -8.38 -9.86 -5.74
N ARG A 58 -9.61 -10.26 -5.38
CA ARG A 58 -10.85 -9.53 -5.71
C ARG A 58 -10.85 -8.13 -5.12
N LYS A 59 -10.44 -7.98 -3.86
CA LYS A 59 -10.34 -6.67 -3.20
C LYS A 59 -9.36 -5.75 -3.93
N GLU A 60 -8.17 -6.25 -4.25
CA GLU A 60 -7.16 -5.43 -4.94
C GLU A 60 -7.63 -5.04 -6.34
N LEU A 61 -8.28 -5.94 -7.07
CA LEU A 61 -8.88 -5.64 -8.37
C LEU A 61 -9.97 -4.56 -8.27
N ALA A 62 -10.88 -4.67 -7.31
CA ALA A 62 -11.94 -3.68 -7.08
C ALA A 62 -11.36 -2.31 -6.69
N LEU A 63 -10.27 -2.29 -5.91
CA LEU A 63 -9.54 -1.05 -5.58
C LEU A 63 -8.88 -0.45 -6.82
N HIS A 64 -8.28 -1.24 -7.69
CA HIS A 64 -7.72 -0.75 -8.97
C HIS A 64 -8.80 -0.08 -9.81
N ASP A 65 -9.98 -0.67 -9.93
CA ASP A 65 -11.10 -0.10 -10.69
C ASP A 65 -11.57 1.22 -10.06
N LEU A 66 -11.75 1.25 -8.74
CA LEU A 66 -12.14 2.46 -8.00
C LEU A 66 -11.14 3.60 -8.18
N LEU A 67 -9.84 3.29 -8.10
CA LEU A 67 -8.78 4.28 -8.03
C LEU A 67 -8.31 4.77 -9.41
N SER A 68 -8.42 3.95 -10.45
CA SER A 68 -7.77 4.14 -11.75
C SER A 68 -8.03 5.48 -12.43
N ARG A 69 -9.14 6.15 -12.11
CA ARG A 69 -9.52 7.46 -12.69
C ARG A 69 -8.91 8.65 -11.95
N THR A 70 -8.50 8.46 -10.71
CA THR A 70 -8.07 9.56 -9.82
C THR A 70 -6.65 9.35 -9.30
N ILE A 71 -6.30 8.12 -8.97
CA ILE A 71 -5.00 7.75 -8.45
C ILE A 71 -4.26 6.95 -9.51
N ARG A 72 -2.96 7.22 -9.64
CA ARG A 72 -2.10 6.40 -10.48
C ARG A 72 -1.84 5.06 -9.80
N VAL A 73 -2.46 4.03 -10.31
CA VAL A 73 -2.23 2.62 -9.97
C VAL A 73 -1.84 1.88 -11.25
N PRO A 74 -1.08 0.79 -11.17
CA PRO A 74 -0.80 -0.03 -12.34
C PRO A 74 -2.12 -0.54 -12.93
N ARG A 75 -2.27 -0.46 -14.24
CA ARG A 75 -3.50 -0.94 -14.90
C ARG A 75 -3.57 -2.46 -14.81
N ALA A 76 -4.68 -2.97 -14.29
CA ALA A 76 -5.01 -4.39 -14.32
C ALA A 76 -5.29 -4.82 -15.77
N LEU A 77 -4.58 -5.82 -16.25
CA LEU A 77 -4.68 -6.35 -17.61
C LEU A 77 -5.47 -7.65 -17.65
N HIS A 78 -5.36 -8.45 -16.60
CA HIS A 78 -6.05 -9.72 -16.46
C HIS A 78 -6.06 -10.14 -14.99
N ALA A 79 -7.15 -10.75 -14.54
CA ALA A 79 -7.29 -11.24 -13.18
C ALA A 79 -7.97 -12.61 -13.16
N GLU A 80 -7.47 -13.50 -12.32
CA GLU A 80 -8.07 -14.80 -12.01
C GLU A 80 -8.10 -15.00 -10.49
N PRO A 81 -9.10 -14.46 -9.82
CA PRO A 81 -9.21 -14.59 -8.37
C PRO A 81 -9.29 -16.03 -7.88
N ASP A 82 -9.93 -16.90 -8.64
CA ASP A 82 -10.08 -18.32 -8.30
C ASP A 82 -8.95 -19.20 -8.85
N GLY A 83 -8.02 -18.57 -9.57
CA GLY A 83 -6.96 -19.27 -10.28
C GLY A 83 -7.45 -19.97 -11.56
N ILE A 84 -6.51 -20.49 -12.33
CA ILE A 84 -6.79 -21.35 -13.50
C ILE A 84 -6.02 -22.66 -13.29
N GLU A 85 -6.71 -23.78 -13.42
CA GLU A 85 -6.12 -25.12 -13.20
C GLU A 85 -5.46 -25.20 -11.81
N ASP A 86 -4.16 -25.53 -11.74
CA ASP A 86 -3.39 -25.65 -10.50
C ASP A 86 -2.71 -24.32 -10.09
N SER A 87 -3.11 -23.18 -10.67
CA SER A 87 -2.53 -21.88 -10.28
C SER A 87 -3.22 -21.30 -9.06
N PRO A 88 -2.49 -20.59 -8.19
CA PRO A 88 -3.13 -19.76 -7.18
C PRO A 88 -3.87 -18.58 -7.83
N SER A 89 -4.63 -17.84 -7.04
CA SER A 89 -5.18 -16.54 -7.44
C SER A 89 -4.08 -15.63 -7.97
N PHE A 90 -4.33 -14.93 -9.07
CA PHE A 90 -3.35 -14.00 -9.63
C PHE A 90 -3.97 -12.78 -10.31
N LEU A 91 -3.18 -11.72 -10.38
CA LEU A 91 -3.47 -10.48 -11.10
C LEU A 91 -2.28 -10.15 -12.00
N ILE A 92 -2.55 -9.81 -13.26
CA ILE A 92 -1.53 -9.33 -14.19
C ILE A 92 -1.73 -7.84 -14.39
N ASN A 93 -0.72 -7.07 -14.03
CA ASN A 93 -0.68 -5.63 -14.15
C ASN A 93 0.32 -5.20 -15.23
N GLU A 94 0.13 -4.00 -15.80
CA GLU A 94 1.19 -3.34 -16.54
C GLU A 94 2.44 -3.18 -15.66
N TYR A 95 3.61 -3.23 -16.28
CA TYR A 95 4.85 -2.89 -15.61
C TYR A 95 5.06 -1.37 -15.68
N VAL A 96 5.09 -0.71 -14.54
CA VAL A 96 5.37 0.72 -14.46
C VAL A 96 6.89 0.92 -14.39
N ASN A 97 7.48 1.44 -15.46
CA ASN A 97 8.90 1.76 -15.49
C ASN A 97 9.19 3.05 -14.70
N ALA A 98 9.54 2.89 -13.43
CA ALA A 98 9.78 3.97 -12.49
C ALA A 98 10.65 3.46 -11.33
N LEU A 99 11.24 4.38 -10.57
CA LEU A 99 11.96 4.06 -9.33
C LEU A 99 10.97 3.98 -8.16
N THR A 100 11.23 3.12 -7.21
CA THR A 100 10.59 3.25 -5.90
C THR A 100 11.08 4.55 -5.23
N PHE A 101 10.24 5.13 -4.37
CA PHE A 101 10.69 6.30 -3.58
C PHE A 101 11.92 5.96 -2.73
N GLN A 102 12.04 4.70 -2.28
CA GLN A 102 13.24 4.23 -1.58
C GLN A 102 14.49 4.29 -2.46
N GLU A 103 14.41 3.90 -3.72
CA GLU A 103 15.51 4.00 -4.68
C GLU A 103 15.84 5.46 -4.99
N LEU A 104 14.83 6.31 -5.20
CA LEU A 104 15.04 7.75 -5.35
C LEU A 104 15.82 8.35 -4.17
N LYS A 105 15.48 7.99 -2.93
CA LYS A 105 16.24 8.45 -1.74
C LYS A 105 17.74 8.07 -1.80
N ARG A 106 18.07 6.92 -2.37
CA ARG A 106 19.47 6.47 -2.50
C ARG A 106 20.27 7.28 -3.51
N THR A 107 19.61 7.93 -4.48
CA THR A 107 20.28 8.83 -5.44
C THR A 107 20.82 10.09 -4.81
N LYS A 108 20.28 10.51 -3.65
CA LYS A 108 20.58 11.77 -2.95
C LYS A 108 20.29 13.03 -3.78
N ASP A 109 19.48 12.92 -4.84
CA ASP A 109 18.99 14.06 -5.61
C ASP A 109 17.92 14.80 -4.79
N LEU A 110 18.35 15.85 -4.10
CA LEU A 110 17.53 16.64 -3.19
C LEU A 110 16.32 17.23 -3.89
N LYS A 111 16.50 17.78 -5.10
CA LYS A 111 15.42 18.40 -5.86
C LYS A 111 14.36 17.38 -6.24
N ALA A 112 14.78 16.23 -6.76
CA ALA A 112 13.85 15.16 -7.12
C ALA A 112 13.13 14.60 -5.89
N ILE A 113 13.82 14.43 -4.75
CA ILE A 113 13.23 13.96 -3.50
C ILE A 113 12.17 14.95 -2.98
N GLN A 114 12.45 16.26 -2.99
CA GLN A 114 11.50 17.31 -2.59
C GLN A 114 10.26 17.31 -3.48
N GLN A 115 10.44 17.30 -4.79
CA GLN A 115 9.33 17.24 -5.76
C GLN A 115 8.49 15.98 -5.59
N ALA A 116 9.14 14.83 -5.46
CA ALA A 116 8.45 13.56 -5.24
C ALA A 116 7.68 13.56 -3.91
N SER A 117 8.27 14.11 -2.82
CA SER A 117 7.61 14.20 -1.52
C SER A 117 6.32 15.04 -1.60
N HIS A 118 6.37 16.18 -2.28
CA HIS A 118 5.17 17.01 -2.54
C HIS A 118 4.12 16.23 -3.33
N SER A 119 4.53 15.54 -4.41
CA SER A 119 3.63 14.71 -5.22
C SER A 119 3.01 13.54 -4.41
N VAL A 120 3.77 12.96 -3.48
CA VAL A 120 3.26 11.91 -2.56
C VAL A 120 2.19 12.49 -1.64
N GLY A 121 2.41 13.67 -1.07
CA GLY A 121 1.40 14.37 -0.26
C GLY A 121 0.11 14.63 -1.05
N ALA A 122 0.22 15.18 -2.25
CA ALA A 122 -0.91 15.39 -3.15
C ALA A 122 -1.66 14.09 -3.48
N THR A 123 -0.92 13.01 -3.74
CA THR A 123 -1.51 11.68 -4.00
C THR A 123 -2.26 11.17 -2.77
N LEU A 124 -1.69 11.29 -1.57
CA LEU A 124 -2.36 10.84 -0.35
C LEU A 124 -3.62 11.66 -0.05
N ALA A 125 -3.62 12.97 -0.29
CA ALA A 125 -4.83 13.80 -0.18
C ALA A 125 -5.93 13.28 -1.13
N ALA A 126 -5.59 12.94 -2.35
CA ALA A 126 -6.53 12.39 -3.32
C ALA A 126 -7.06 11.00 -2.90
N ILE A 127 -6.22 10.13 -2.30
CA ILE A 127 -6.64 8.84 -1.71
C ILE A 127 -7.66 9.10 -0.58
N GLY A 128 -7.40 10.06 0.31
CA GLY A 128 -8.31 10.48 1.37
C GLY A 128 -9.63 11.10 0.88
N GLY A 129 -9.74 11.39 -0.41
CA GLY A 129 -10.98 11.83 -1.07
C GLY A 129 -12.02 10.73 -1.24
N PHE A 130 -11.63 9.46 -1.23
CA PHE A 130 -12.55 8.32 -1.29
C PHE A 130 -13.15 8.08 0.10
N LYS A 131 -14.39 8.53 0.31
CA LYS A 131 -15.09 8.47 1.59
C LYS A 131 -15.95 7.21 1.71
N PHE A 132 -16.09 6.74 2.93
CA PHE A 132 -16.96 5.63 3.29
C PHE A 132 -17.92 6.03 4.41
N GLU A 133 -19.01 5.28 4.58
CA GLU A 133 -20.02 5.55 5.61
C GLU A 133 -19.54 5.25 7.02
N LYS A 134 -18.62 4.29 7.17
CA LYS A 134 -18.10 3.83 8.46
C LYS A 134 -16.66 3.34 8.33
N PRO A 135 -15.88 3.34 9.41
CA PRO A 135 -14.60 2.67 9.43
C PRO A 135 -14.76 1.15 9.42
N GLY A 136 -13.79 0.42 8.85
CA GLY A 136 -13.82 -1.03 8.84
C GLY A 136 -12.99 -1.64 7.71
N ARG A 137 -13.00 -2.97 7.65
CA ARG A 137 -12.34 -3.71 6.57
C ARG A 137 -13.04 -3.44 5.24
N LEU A 138 -12.26 -3.36 4.17
CA LEU A 138 -12.82 -3.37 2.83
C LEU A 138 -12.90 -4.82 2.34
N GLU A 139 -14.10 -5.20 1.93
CA GLU A 139 -14.44 -6.55 1.49
C GLU A 139 -15.15 -6.46 0.13
N VAL A 140 -15.06 -7.53 -0.64
CA VAL A 140 -15.81 -7.68 -1.90
C VAL A 140 -16.64 -8.95 -1.75
N GLU A 141 -17.93 -8.84 -1.90
CA GLU A 141 -18.81 -10.02 -1.92
C GLU A 141 -18.49 -10.90 -3.12
N GLU A 142 -18.66 -12.21 -2.97
CA GLU A 142 -18.21 -13.24 -3.93
C GLU A 142 -18.73 -13.01 -5.38
N ASN A 143 -19.88 -12.37 -5.52
CA ASN A 143 -20.54 -12.08 -6.81
C ASN A 143 -20.63 -10.56 -7.10
N ALA A 144 -19.98 -9.71 -6.34
CA ALA A 144 -19.98 -8.27 -6.51
C ALA A 144 -18.61 -7.76 -6.99
N THR A 145 -18.64 -6.66 -7.76
CA THR A 145 -17.44 -5.94 -8.18
C THR A 145 -17.18 -4.68 -7.35
N CYS A 146 -18.10 -4.37 -6.41
CA CYS A 146 -18.02 -3.17 -5.57
C CYS A 146 -17.49 -3.51 -4.17
N LEU A 147 -16.74 -2.55 -3.64
CA LEU A 147 -16.22 -2.62 -2.28
C LEU A 147 -17.34 -2.32 -1.27
N ALA A 148 -17.46 -3.16 -0.27
CA ALA A 148 -18.28 -2.94 0.91
C ALA A 148 -17.40 -2.73 2.13
N VAL A 149 -17.91 -2.02 3.14
CA VAL A 149 -17.23 -1.86 4.42
C VAL A 149 -17.79 -2.89 5.40
N GLY A 150 -16.98 -3.90 5.69
CA GLY A 150 -17.25 -4.95 6.64
C GLY A 150 -17.08 -4.52 8.11
N PRO A 151 -16.84 -5.47 9.02
CA PRO A 151 -16.67 -5.20 10.43
C PRO A 151 -15.49 -4.28 10.73
N LYS A 152 -15.57 -3.52 11.81
CA LYS A 152 -14.44 -2.79 12.37
C LYS A 152 -13.32 -3.75 12.77
N PHE A 153 -12.07 -3.31 12.66
CA PHE A 153 -10.95 -4.10 13.15
C PHE A 153 -11.01 -4.31 14.66
N ILE A 154 -11.40 -3.27 15.38
CA ILE A 154 -11.56 -3.25 16.83
C ILE A 154 -12.62 -2.20 17.16
N GLU A 155 -13.50 -2.48 18.09
CA GLU A 155 -14.48 -1.53 18.59
C GLU A 155 -13.93 -0.71 19.77
N GLY A 156 -14.36 0.55 19.87
CA GLY A 156 -14.06 1.48 20.94
C GLY A 156 -12.98 2.51 20.65
N SER A 157 -12.88 3.53 21.50
CA SER A 157 -11.95 4.65 21.37
C SER A 157 -10.47 4.27 21.55
N ASP A 158 -10.18 3.10 22.13
CA ASP A 158 -8.82 2.62 22.41
C ASP A 158 -8.27 1.69 21.33
N GLN A 159 -8.71 1.85 20.08
CA GLN A 159 -8.47 0.89 19.00
C GLN A 159 -7.00 0.52 18.82
N ILE A 160 -6.10 1.48 18.82
CA ILE A 160 -4.67 1.23 18.61
C ILE A 160 -4.05 0.47 19.79
N SER A 161 -4.40 0.86 21.01
CA SER A 161 -3.89 0.20 22.22
C SER A 161 -4.41 -1.23 22.33
N ARG A 162 -5.68 -1.47 22.03
CA ARG A 162 -6.27 -2.82 21.96
C ARG A 162 -5.69 -3.68 20.83
N LEU A 163 -5.36 -3.05 19.68
CA LEU A 163 -4.68 -3.74 18.60
C LEU A 163 -3.28 -4.17 19.05
N MET A 164 -2.57 -3.30 19.76
CA MET A 164 -1.27 -3.64 20.35
C MET A 164 -1.40 -4.82 21.32
N ASP A 165 -2.39 -4.81 22.21
CA ASP A 165 -2.62 -5.90 23.16
C ASP A 165 -2.86 -7.23 22.44
N ARG A 166 -3.63 -7.24 21.35
CA ARG A 166 -3.82 -8.44 20.54
C ARG A 166 -2.51 -8.96 19.93
N PHE A 167 -1.65 -8.07 19.41
CA PHE A 167 -0.35 -8.47 18.89
C PHE A 167 0.57 -9.00 19.99
N LEU A 168 0.59 -8.34 21.13
CA LEU A 168 1.40 -8.75 22.28
C LEU A 168 0.94 -10.10 22.89
N ALA A 169 -0.37 -10.39 22.85
CA ALA A 169 -0.92 -11.65 23.34
C ALA A 169 -0.53 -12.88 22.50
N SER A 170 0.12 -12.69 21.34
CA SER A 170 0.52 -13.82 20.51
C SER A 170 1.76 -14.55 21.07
N ALA A 171 1.74 -15.89 21.09
CA ALA A 171 2.88 -16.71 21.51
C ALA A 171 4.18 -16.41 20.72
N ASN A 172 4.05 -15.96 19.47
CA ASN A 172 5.19 -15.53 18.67
C ASN A 172 5.80 -14.22 19.18
N CYS A 173 5.00 -13.29 19.67
CA CYS A 173 5.48 -12.05 20.26
C CYS A 173 6.23 -12.31 21.56
N GLU A 174 5.65 -13.09 22.45
CA GLU A 174 6.29 -13.48 23.72
C GLU A 174 7.69 -14.07 23.49
N ARG A 175 7.79 -15.02 22.56
CA ARG A 175 9.06 -15.67 22.24
C ARG A 175 10.11 -14.75 21.62
N ARG A 176 9.69 -13.77 20.79
CA ARG A 176 10.61 -12.91 20.03
C ARG A 176 10.94 -11.60 20.73
N VAL A 177 10.00 -11.05 21.45
CA VAL A 177 10.10 -9.73 22.08
C VAL A 177 10.50 -9.84 23.56
N GLY A 178 9.96 -10.83 24.24
CA GLY A 178 10.18 -11.08 25.67
C GLY A 178 9.33 -10.17 26.57
N PRO A 179 9.06 -10.60 27.81
CA PRO A 179 8.06 -9.99 28.67
C PRO A 179 8.37 -8.53 29.04
N LYS A 180 9.63 -8.19 29.26
CA LYS A 180 10.04 -6.82 29.63
C LYS A 180 9.75 -5.79 28.54
N LEU A 181 10.02 -6.14 27.27
CA LEU A 181 9.74 -5.22 26.16
C LEU A 181 8.26 -5.20 25.82
N MET A 182 7.57 -6.34 25.95
CA MET A 182 6.11 -6.41 25.79
C MET A 182 5.39 -5.48 26.76
N GLN A 183 5.76 -5.48 28.05
CA GLN A 183 5.19 -4.56 29.03
C GLN A 183 5.44 -3.09 28.65
N ARG A 184 6.64 -2.75 28.24
CA ARG A 184 6.98 -1.38 27.80
C ARG A 184 6.17 -0.95 26.58
N LEU A 185 5.95 -1.84 25.61
CA LEU A 185 5.13 -1.57 24.41
C LEU A 185 3.66 -1.38 24.78
N HIS A 186 3.13 -2.22 25.69
CA HIS A 186 1.79 -2.07 26.24
C HIS A 186 1.63 -0.69 26.91
N ASP A 187 2.47 -0.36 27.89
CA ASP A 187 2.39 0.90 28.65
C ASP A 187 2.52 2.11 27.71
N TYR A 188 3.40 2.02 26.74
CA TYR A 188 3.57 3.07 25.73
C TYR A 188 2.31 3.24 24.90
N ALA A 189 1.73 2.18 24.33
CA ALA A 189 0.52 2.26 23.53
C ALA A 189 -0.65 2.86 24.32
N TRP A 190 -0.83 2.45 25.57
CA TRP A 190 -1.90 2.96 26.45
C TRP A 190 -1.66 4.41 26.90
N SER A 191 -0.42 4.84 27.08
CA SER A 191 -0.12 6.24 27.39
C SER A 191 -0.48 7.21 26.25
N TRP A 192 -0.58 6.69 25.03
CA TRP A 192 -0.95 7.46 23.83
C TRP A 192 -2.41 7.36 23.43
N SER A 193 -3.18 6.42 23.99
CA SER A 193 -4.57 6.16 23.60
C SER A 193 -5.45 7.41 23.65
N SER A 194 -5.31 8.24 24.68
CA SER A 194 -6.07 9.48 24.84
C SER A 194 -5.63 10.63 23.91
N ARG A 195 -4.47 10.49 23.27
CA ARG A 195 -3.90 11.52 22.35
C ARG A 195 -4.17 11.21 20.89
N ILE A 196 -4.54 9.98 20.58
CA ILE A 196 -4.91 9.57 19.23
C ILE A 196 -6.38 9.88 19.05
N PRO A 197 -6.78 10.77 18.14
CA PRO A 197 -8.18 11.07 17.90
C PRO A 197 -8.91 9.80 17.48
N ASP A 198 -10.21 9.82 17.69
CA ASP A 198 -11.05 8.73 17.23
C ASP A 198 -10.82 8.55 15.72
N LEU A 199 -10.32 7.37 15.34
CA LEU A 199 -10.07 7.02 13.93
C LEU A 199 -11.39 6.92 13.14
N GLU A 200 -12.52 7.10 13.81
CA GLU A 200 -13.86 7.01 13.25
C GLU A 200 -14.33 8.32 12.61
N GLU A 201 -13.68 9.45 12.89
CA GLU A 201 -14.06 10.71 12.28
C GLU A 201 -13.70 10.74 10.78
N ALA A 202 -14.73 10.91 9.94
CA ALA A 202 -14.64 11.03 8.49
C ALA A 202 -13.86 9.90 7.81
N PRO A 203 -14.31 8.63 7.90
CA PRO A 203 -13.60 7.49 7.36
C PRO A 203 -13.38 7.61 5.85
N CYS A 204 -12.16 7.38 5.43
CA CYS A 204 -11.78 7.40 4.03
C CYS A 204 -10.91 6.18 3.69
N LEU A 205 -10.54 6.05 2.42
CA LEU A 205 -9.60 5.03 2.01
C LEU A 205 -8.24 5.25 2.68
N VAL A 206 -7.76 4.24 3.34
CA VAL A 206 -6.41 4.11 3.92
C VAL A 206 -5.70 2.98 3.21
N HIS A 207 -4.49 3.23 2.75
CA HIS A 207 -3.65 2.23 2.10
C HIS A 207 -3.07 1.22 3.11
N ASN A 208 -2.72 1.72 4.30
CA ASN A 208 -2.18 0.96 5.44
C ASN A 208 -0.80 0.30 5.23
N ASP A 209 -0.17 0.55 4.10
CA ASP A 209 1.25 0.27 3.82
C ASP A 209 1.83 1.33 2.88
N PHE A 210 1.47 2.62 3.11
CA PHE A 210 1.85 3.77 2.29
C PHE A 210 3.31 4.15 2.52
N GLY A 211 4.20 3.24 2.19
CA GLY A 211 5.63 3.34 2.45
C GLY A 211 6.47 3.55 1.19
N ASN A 212 7.73 3.90 1.40
CA ASN A 212 8.69 4.23 0.35
C ASN A 212 8.88 3.13 -0.73
N ARG A 213 8.53 1.89 -0.45
CA ARG A 213 8.64 0.75 -1.38
C ARG A 213 7.44 0.61 -2.29
N ASN A 214 6.28 1.08 -1.82
CA ASN A 214 5.01 0.96 -2.51
C ASN A 214 4.66 2.20 -3.33
N ILE A 215 5.53 3.22 -3.34
CA ILE A 215 5.34 4.44 -4.12
C ILE A 215 6.39 4.47 -5.23
N LEU A 216 5.93 4.41 -6.46
CA LEU A 216 6.77 4.57 -7.65
C LEU A 216 6.79 6.02 -8.08
N VAL A 217 7.97 6.52 -8.44
CA VAL A 217 8.19 7.90 -8.87
C VAL A 217 9.02 7.95 -10.15
N ARG A 218 8.76 8.93 -10.99
CA ARG A 218 9.52 9.16 -12.22
C ARG A 218 9.56 10.64 -12.59
N GLN A 219 10.49 10.99 -13.47
CA GLN A 219 10.55 12.32 -14.06
C GLN A 219 9.48 12.48 -15.14
N GLU A 220 8.62 13.50 -15.01
CA GLU A 220 7.64 13.91 -16.00
C GLU A 220 7.70 15.42 -16.17
N LYS A 221 7.94 15.89 -17.40
CA LYS A 221 7.99 17.34 -17.74
C LYS A 221 8.88 18.16 -16.79
N GLY A 222 10.04 17.60 -16.40
CA GLY A 222 11.02 18.26 -15.52
C GLY A 222 10.68 18.25 -14.02
N LYS A 223 9.65 17.50 -13.60
CA LYS A 223 9.29 17.29 -12.18
C LYS A 223 9.30 15.81 -11.84
N CYS A 224 9.78 15.48 -10.65
CA CYS A 224 9.67 14.13 -10.12
C CYS A 224 8.30 13.95 -9.44
N VAL A 225 7.48 13.05 -9.98
CA VAL A 225 6.10 12.84 -9.54
C VAL A 225 5.80 11.38 -9.25
N VAL A 226 4.73 11.11 -8.50
CA VAL A 226 4.23 9.75 -8.30
C VAL A 226 3.79 9.17 -9.66
N ALA A 227 4.34 8.02 -9.99
CA ALA A 227 4.02 7.24 -11.19
C ALA A 227 2.99 6.16 -10.93
N ALA A 228 3.03 5.55 -9.73
CA ALA A 228 2.02 4.60 -9.28
C ALA A 228 2.12 4.39 -7.76
N VAL A 229 1.00 3.98 -7.15
CA VAL A 229 0.94 3.42 -5.79
C VAL A 229 0.62 1.95 -5.91
N LEU A 230 1.43 1.11 -5.26
CA LEU A 230 1.41 -0.35 -5.34
C LEU A 230 0.88 -0.96 -4.05
N ASP A 231 0.44 -2.22 -4.11
CA ASP A 231 0.22 -3.09 -2.95
C ASP A 231 -0.92 -2.65 -2.02
N TRP A 232 -2.14 -2.73 -2.55
CA TRP A 232 -3.36 -2.31 -1.86
C TRP A 232 -4.00 -3.39 -0.96
N GLU A 233 -3.32 -4.51 -0.73
CA GLU A 233 -3.89 -5.66 0.00
C GLU A 233 -4.33 -5.34 1.42
N PHE A 234 -3.69 -4.36 2.07
CA PHE A 234 -4.00 -3.94 3.44
C PHE A 234 -4.98 -2.79 3.54
N ALA A 235 -5.48 -2.29 2.42
CA ALA A 235 -6.38 -1.14 2.40
C ALA A 235 -7.67 -1.38 3.19
N PHE A 236 -8.12 -0.33 3.87
CA PHE A 236 -9.33 -0.34 4.69
C PHE A 236 -9.95 1.06 4.76
N SER A 237 -11.12 1.18 5.40
CA SER A 237 -11.77 2.46 5.68
C SER A 237 -11.41 2.97 7.07
N GLY A 238 -10.79 4.16 7.15
CA GLY A 238 -10.34 4.73 8.42
C GLY A 238 -9.74 6.13 8.27
N SER A 239 -8.90 6.55 9.23
CA SER A 239 -8.26 7.86 9.22
C SER A 239 -7.06 7.91 8.27
N PRO A 240 -6.97 8.93 7.39
CA PRO A 240 -5.83 9.10 6.47
C PRO A 240 -4.52 9.40 7.22
N LEU A 241 -4.58 9.81 8.49
CA LEU A 241 -3.40 10.09 9.31
C LEU A 241 -2.53 8.85 9.54
N LEU A 242 -3.10 7.65 9.41
CA LEU A 242 -2.33 6.41 9.47
C LEU A 242 -1.31 6.32 8.32
N ASP A 243 -1.71 6.71 7.12
CA ASP A 243 -0.79 6.73 5.97
C ASP A 243 0.18 7.91 6.02
N VAL A 244 -0.22 9.06 6.59
CA VAL A 244 0.71 10.16 6.91
C VAL A 244 1.84 9.65 7.82
N GLY A 245 1.47 9.01 8.93
CA GLY A 245 2.42 8.42 9.86
C GLY A 245 3.28 7.33 9.22
N HIS A 246 2.70 6.51 8.33
CA HIS A 246 3.43 5.46 7.63
C HIS A 246 4.48 6.02 6.68
N PHE A 247 4.15 7.02 5.87
CA PHE A 247 5.09 7.64 4.94
C PHE A 247 6.20 8.39 5.67
N LEU A 248 5.87 9.11 6.74
CA LEU A 248 6.82 9.89 7.53
C LEU A 248 7.56 9.07 8.61
N ARG A 249 7.25 7.79 8.71
CA ARG A 249 7.96 6.88 9.61
C ARG A 249 9.48 6.98 9.42
N TYR A 250 10.20 7.15 10.51
CA TYR A 250 11.66 7.34 10.54
C TYR A 250 12.14 8.67 9.93
N GLU A 251 11.29 9.71 9.82
CA GLU A 251 11.65 10.99 9.24
C GLU A 251 12.80 11.65 10.02
N ARG A 252 12.79 11.61 11.34
CA ARG A 252 13.83 12.17 12.21
C ARG A 252 15.22 11.55 11.97
N GLY A 253 15.29 10.30 11.62
CA GLY A 253 16.54 9.58 11.33
C GLY A 253 16.97 9.62 9.87
N SER A 254 16.27 10.36 9.01
CA SER A 254 16.52 10.37 7.58
C SER A 254 16.78 11.76 7.03
N ALA A 255 17.92 11.91 6.34
CA ALA A 255 18.21 13.08 5.53
C ALA A 255 18.15 12.69 4.04
N PRO A 256 17.59 13.52 3.15
CA PRO A 256 16.92 14.81 3.43
C PRO A 256 15.51 14.60 4.01
N LEU A 257 15.04 15.60 4.76
CA LEU A 257 13.68 15.61 5.29
C LEU A 257 12.64 15.70 4.16
N ARG A 258 11.64 14.85 4.23
CA ARG A 258 10.53 14.79 3.26
C ARG A 258 9.31 15.60 3.73
N GLU A 259 9.14 15.66 5.05
CA GLU A 259 7.97 16.20 5.73
C GLU A 259 7.56 17.58 5.24
N PRO A 260 8.45 18.60 5.13
CA PRO A 260 8.00 19.93 4.73
C PRO A 260 7.33 19.96 3.35
N HIS A 261 7.82 19.16 2.41
CA HIS A 261 7.30 19.08 1.06
C HIS A 261 6.07 18.18 0.96
N PHE A 262 6.07 17.07 1.72
CA PHE A 262 4.95 16.16 1.79
C PHE A 262 3.72 16.84 2.40
N SER A 263 3.85 17.47 3.57
CA SER A 263 2.74 18.14 4.25
C SER A 263 2.20 19.32 3.43
N LEU A 264 3.09 20.06 2.75
CA LEU A 264 2.67 21.09 1.82
C LEU A 264 1.78 20.51 0.70
N GLY A 265 2.28 19.50 -0.01
CA GLY A 265 1.52 18.84 -1.07
C GLY A 265 0.21 18.23 -0.59
N PHE A 266 0.19 17.65 0.61
CA PHE A 266 -1.03 17.09 1.22
C PHE A 266 -2.09 18.15 1.49
N VAL A 267 -1.70 19.26 2.15
CA VAL A 267 -2.64 20.35 2.51
C VAL A 267 -3.10 21.12 1.28
N GLU A 268 -2.22 21.45 0.33
CA GLU A 268 -2.58 22.14 -0.92
C GLU A 268 -3.62 21.37 -1.75
N HIS A 269 -3.68 20.04 -1.59
CA HIS A 269 -4.64 19.20 -2.32
C HIS A 269 -5.83 18.74 -1.46
N GLY A 270 -6.09 19.44 -0.35
CA GLY A 270 -7.29 19.24 0.48
C GLY A 270 -7.12 18.26 1.63
N GLY A 271 -5.93 17.74 1.86
CA GLY A 271 -5.63 16.95 3.06
C GLY A 271 -5.67 17.83 4.33
N GLN A 272 -6.11 17.26 5.43
CA GLN A 272 -6.20 17.97 6.71
C GLN A 272 -5.22 17.35 7.72
N LEU A 273 -4.41 18.21 8.31
CA LEU A 273 -3.49 17.85 9.39
C LEU A 273 -3.95 18.56 10.66
N PRO A 274 -4.14 17.86 11.79
CA PRO A 274 -4.43 18.49 13.07
C PRO A 274 -3.29 19.43 13.52
N ASP A 275 -3.59 20.48 14.27
CA ASP A 275 -2.58 21.48 14.69
C ASP A 275 -1.35 20.88 15.36
N ASN A 276 -1.51 19.78 16.08
CA ASN A 276 -0.43 19.08 16.81
C ASN A 276 -0.02 17.76 16.16
N TRP A 277 -0.25 17.58 14.85
CA TRP A 277 0.04 16.30 14.18
C TRP A 277 1.52 15.90 14.21
N ARG A 278 2.43 16.90 14.25
CA ARG A 278 3.88 16.62 14.37
C ARG A 278 4.23 15.96 15.70
N ASP A 279 3.63 16.41 16.79
CA ASP A 279 3.83 15.83 18.12
C ASP A 279 3.36 14.38 18.19
N ARG A 280 2.40 14.01 17.32
CA ARG A 280 1.86 12.65 17.19
C ARG A 280 2.72 11.73 16.34
N ASN A 281 3.50 12.27 15.41
CA ASN A 281 4.39 11.51 14.53
C ASN A 281 5.82 11.40 15.10
N ASP A 282 6.11 12.13 16.15
CA ASP A 282 7.46 12.35 16.63
C ASP A 282 7.90 11.39 17.77
N ASN A 283 7.09 10.36 18.07
CA ASN A 283 7.40 9.37 19.12
C ASN A 283 7.40 7.92 18.61
#